data_53494033a35847db9b639c86c3a83887
#
_entry.id   53494033a35847db9b639c86c3a83887
#
_cell.length_a   1.000
_cell.length_b   1.000
_cell.length_c   1.000
_cell.angle_alpha   90.00
_cell.angle_beta   90.00
_cell.angle_gamma   90.00
#
_symmetry.space_group_name_H-M   'P 1'
#
loop_
_entity.id
_entity.type
_entity.pdbx_description
1 polymer ?
#
loop_
_entity_poly.entity_id
_entity_poly.type
_entity_poly.pdbx_seq_one_letter_code
_entity_poly.pdbx_strand_id
1 'polypeptide(L)' 'LADEERRIVLLHAVTGMKHREIAALLELPLPTVLSKYHRALKKMRIFLEGDDAR' A
#
# COMPACT_ATOMS: atom_id res chain seq x y z
N LEU A 1 0.64 9.99 -2.23
CA LEU A 1 1.30 8.74 -1.89
C LEU A 1 2.67 8.66 -2.54
N ALA A 2 3.60 8.02 -1.86
CA ALA A 2 4.88 7.69 -2.48
C ALA A 2 4.64 6.68 -3.59
N ASP A 3 5.48 6.73 -4.62
CA ASP A 3 5.32 5.84 -5.77
C ASP A 3 5.33 4.37 -5.35
N GLU A 4 6.22 4.03 -4.41
CA GLU A 4 6.34 2.65 -3.98
C GLU A 4 5.11 2.19 -3.22
N GLU A 5 4.57 3.06 -2.37
CA GLU A 5 3.35 2.75 -1.63
C GLU A 5 2.20 2.51 -2.58
N ARG A 6 2.06 3.37 -3.57
CA ARG A 6 0.99 3.22 -4.55
C ARG A 6 1.15 1.95 -5.35
N ARG A 7 2.38 1.63 -5.73
CA ARG A 7 2.64 0.42 -6.50
C ARG A 7 2.25 -0.82 -5.70
N ILE A 8 2.57 -0.85 -4.41
CA ILE A 8 2.22 -1.98 -3.56
C ILE A 8 0.70 -2.14 -3.49
N VAL A 9 0.00 -1.05 -3.28
CA VAL A 9 -1.47 -1.10 -3.20
C VAL A 9 -2.06 -1.59 -4.51
N LEU A 10 -1.57 -1.07 -5.64
CA LEU A 10 -2.08 -1.47 -6.94
C LEU A 10 -1.81 -2.94 -7.21
N LEU A 11 -0.61 -3.42 -6.91
CA LEU A 11 -0.29 -4.81 -7.13
C LEU A 11 -1.18 -5.72 -6.30
N HIS A 12 -1.47 -5.33 -5.09
CA HIS A 12 -2.31 -6.14 -4.23
C HIS A 12 -3.78 -6.05 -4.63
N ALA A 13 -4.28 -4.84 -4.84
CA ALA A 13 -5.71 -4.63 -5.05
C ALA A 13 -6.15 -4.97 -6.47
N VAL A 14 -5.32 -4.68 -7.47
CA VAL A 14 -5.70 -4.87 -8.86
C VAL A 14 -5.32 -6.24 -9.37
N THR A 15 -4.09 -6.68 -9.12
CA THR A 15 -3.62 -7.97 -9.64
C THR A 15 -3.87 -9.13 -8.69
N GLY A 16 -4.22 -8.84 -7.43
CA GLY A 16 -4.47 -9.90 -6.47
C GLY A 16 -3.20 -10.52 -5.89
N MET A 17 -2.05 -9.90 -6.11
CA MET A 17 -0.80 -10.44 -5.57
C MET A 17 -0.80 -10.41 -4.06
N LYS A 18 -0.25 -11.46 -3.47
CA LYS A 18 -0.06 -11.50 -2.03
C LYS A 18 1.13 -10.63 -1.64
N HIS A 19 1.09 -10.10 -0.42
CA HIS A 19 2.18 -9.23 0.04
C HIS A 19 3.54 -9.90 -0.08
N ARG A 20 3.59 -11.21 0.17
CA ARG A 20 4.83 -11.95 0.05
C ARG A 20 5.34 -11.94 -1.39
N GLU A 21 4.43 -12.05 -2.34
CA GLU A 21 4.79 -12.03 -3.74
C GLU A 21 5.25 -10.64 -4.17
N ILE A 22 4.59 -9.61 -3.64
CA ILE A 22 4.99 -8.24 -3.91
C ILE A 22 6.38 -7.97 -3.35
N ALA A 23 6.64 -8.46 -2.15
CA ALA A 23 7.94 -8.29 -1.54
C ALA A 23 9.04 -8.90 -2.41
N ALA A 24 8.79 -10.08 -2.96
CA ALA A 24 9.77 -10.73 -3.83
C ALA A 24 9.94 -9.94 -5.13
N LEU A 25 8.84 -9.46 -5.69
CA LEU A 25 8.89 -8.72 -6.93
C LEU A 25 9.66 -7.42 -6.79
N LEU A 26 9.42 -6.70 -5.70
CA LEU A 26 10.07 -5.41 -5.47
C LEU A 26 11.40 -5.54 -4.75
N GLU A 27 11.78 -6.76 -4.39
CA GLU A 27 13.02 -7.03 -3.67
C GLU A 27 13.09 -6.28 -2.36
N LEU A 28 11.98 -6.32 -1.63
CA LEU A 28 11.87 -5.69 -0.32
C LEU A 28 11.57 -6.73 0.74
N PRO A 29 11.99 -6.50 1.99
CA PRO A 29 11.58 -7.38 3.08
C PRO A 29 10.06 -7.34 3.24
N LEU A 30 9.47 -8.48 3.58
CA LEU A 30 8.04 -8.54 3.78
C LEU A 30 7.53 -7.53 4.81
N PRO A 31 8.18 -7.37 5.98
CA PRO A 31 7.71 -6.36 6.93
C PRO A 31 7.68 -4.95 6.34
N THR A 32 8.62 -4.65 5.45
CA THR A 32 8.64 -3.35 4.79
C THR A 32 7.43 -3.17 3.89
N VAL A 33 7.10 -4.22 3.13
CA VAL A 33 5.92 -4.17 2.26
C VAL A 33 4.65 -3.97 3.08
N LEU A 34 4.53 -4.71 4.18
CA LEU A 34 3.36 -4.59 5.04
C LEU A 34 3.24 -3.20 5.64
N SER A 35 4.36 -2.65 6.10
CA SER A 35 4.37 -1.30 6.67
C SER A 35 3.95 -0.26 5.63
N LYS A 36 4.50 -0.38 4.43
CA LYS A 36 4.17 0.57 3.36
C LYS A 36 2.71 0.42 2.93
N TYR A 37 2.22 -0.80 2.89
CA TYR A 37 0.84 -1.06 2.53
C TYR A 37 -0.11 -0.43 3.55
N HIS A 38 0.14 -0.67 4.83
CA HIS A 38 -0.72 -0.10 5.88
C HIS A 38 -0.65 1.42 5.88
N ARG A 39 0.53 1.97 5.65
CA ARG A 39 0.71 3.41 5.59
C ARG A 39 -0.06 3.99 4.41
N ALA A 40 -0.01 3.30 3.27
CA ALA A 40 -0.73 3.76 2.09
C ALA A 40 -2.24 3.74 2.32
N LEU A 41 -2.74 2.66 2.92
CA LEU A 41 -4.16 2.57 3.23
C LEU A 41 -4.59 3.68 4.18
N LYS A 42 -3.77 3.97 5.17
CA LYS A 42 -4.07 5.01 6.13
C LYS A 42 -4.15 6.37 5.43
N LYS A 43 -3.21 6.64 4.54
CA LYS A 43 -3.22 7.89 3.79
C LYS A 43 -4.43 7.99 2.89
N MET A 44 -4.77 6.91 2.21
CA MET A 44 -5.93 6.91 1.34
C MET A 44 -7.21 7.10 2.13
N ARG A 45 -7.28 6.48 3.30
CA ARG A 45 -8.44 6.63 4.16
C ARG A 45 -8.60 8.06 4.62
N ILE A 46 -7.51 8.70 5.03
CA ILE A 46 -7.55 10.09 5.44
C ILE A 46 -8.00 10.97 4.28
N PHE A 47 -7.50 10.68 3.08
CA PHE A 47 -7.85 11.45 1.90
C PHE A 47 -9.35 11.32 1.60
N LEU A 48 -9.88 10.10 1.68
CA LEU A 48 -11.27 9.85 1.35
C LEU A 48 -12.24 10.40 2.40
N GLU A 49 -11.82 10.39 3.66
CA GLU A 49 -12.67 10.82 4.77
C GLU A 49 -12.31 12.20 5.29
N GLY A 50 -11.29 12.82 4.70
CA GLY A 50 -10.76 14.07 5.22
C GLY A 50 -11.77 15.18 5.29
N ASP A 51 -12.59 15.31 4.28
CA ASP A 51 -13.58 16.37 4.24
C ASP A 51 -14.63 16.20 5.32
N ASP A 52 -15.00 14.96 5.57
CA ASP A 52 -16.00 14.67 6.58
C ASP A 52 -15.47 14.90 7.98
N ALA A 53 -14.17 14.72 8.15
CA ALA A 53 -13.55 14.90 9.44
C ALA A 53 -13.47 16.36 9.84
N ARG A 54 -13.70 17.25 8.93
CA ARG A 54 -13.67 18.71 9.21
C ARG A 54 -15.02 19.20 9.74
#